data_3f64f5bb6b3b29ba59e76723356c9ac6
#
_entry.id   3f64f5bb6b3b29ba59e76723356c9ac6
#
_cell.length_a   1.000
_cell.length_b   1.000
_cell.length_c   1.000
_cell.angle_alpha   90.00
_cell.angle_beta   90.00
_cell.angle_gamma   90.00
#
_symmetry.space_group_name_H-M   'P 1'
#
loop_
_entity.id
_entity.type
_entity.pdbx_description
1 polymer ?
#
loop_
_entity_poly.entity_id
_entity_poly.type
_entity_poly.pdbx_seq_one_letter_code
_entity_poly.pdbx_strand_id
1 'polypeptide(L)'
;LRVCNIAIKAGEEILKYYNDDIDVTHKDDSSPLTKADLASNKIIIDNLKNLDSSIPILSEESLITWNERKNWNKYWLVDPLDGTKEFINRNGEFAVNIALLRDGKPVFGLIASPEQKLMYVGGTETGIFKIEFDSIENPTKWETISDPTEINDPIVMTCSRSHHSGPVIHFINDLKKISPTVEFAKKGSSLKFFDLASGAADAYPRFAPTMEWDIAAGQAILEALGGSVVHAETGLPLCYNKENLTNPYFIAKIKPLLALSS
;
A
#
# COMPACT_ATOMS: atom_id res chain seq x y z
N LEU A 1 -9.91 13.30 -7.25
CA LEU A 1 -9.93 14.44 -6.32
C LEU A 1 -10.65 14.13 -5.00
N ARG A 2 -11.95 13.66 -5.02
CA ARG A 2 -12.72 13.48 -3.77
C ARG A 2 -12.07 12.46 -2.81
N VAL A 3 -11.58 11.32 -3.31
CA VAL A 3 -10.89 10.32 -2.48
C VAL A 3 -9.56 10.86 -1.94
N CYS A 4 -8.84 11.67 -2.73
CA CYS A 4 -7.62 12.34 -2.28
C CYS A 4 -7.89 13.26 -1.08
N ASN A 5 -8.95 14.08 -1.16
CA ASN A 5 -9.35 14.96 -0.05
C ASN A 5 -9.78 14.17 1.20
N ILE A 6 -10.36 12.96 1.04
CA ILE A 6 -10.64 12.07 2.17
C ILE A 6 -9.34 11.62 2.84
N ALA A 7 -8.35 11.18 2.06
CA ALA A 7 -7.07 10.73 2.58
C ALA A 7 -6.29 11.87 3.26
N ILE A 8 -6.33 13.09 2.72
CA ILE A 8 -5.72 14.28 3.36
C ILE A 8 -6.35 14.54 4.72
N LYS A 9 -7.69 14.59 4.81
CA LYS A 9 -8.40 14.80 6.09
C LYS A 9 -8.08 13.73 7.12
N ALA A 10 -8.02 12.47 6.69
CA ALA A 10 -7.63 11.35 7.56
C ALA A 10 -6.18 11.51 8.04
N GLY A 11 -5.26 11.86 7.15
CA GLY A 11 -3.87 12.13 7.47
C GLY A 11 -3.67 13.30 8.43
N GLU A 12 -4.39 14.40 8.23
CA GLU A 12 -4.38 15.55 9.15
C GLU A 12 -4.88 15.16 10.54
N GLU A 13 -5.90 14.31 10.61
CA GLU A 13 -6.40 13.80 11.90
C GLU A 13 -5.36 12.92 12.57
N ILE A 14 -4.72 11.99 11.85
CA ILE A 14 -3.62 11.16 12.36
C ILE A 14 -2.50 12.04 12.97
N LEU A 15 -2.11 13.10 12.28
CA LEU A 15 -1.02 13.98 12.72
C LEU A 15 -1.33 14.73 14.03
N LYS A 16 -2.59 14.96 14.38
CA LYS A 16 -2.96 15.52 15.70
C LYS A 16 -2.52 14.59 16.84
N TYR A 17 -2.80 13.28 16.69
CA TYR A 17 -2.39 12.28 17.66
C TYR A 17 -0.90 11.97 17.60
N TYR A 18 -0.26 12.15 16.45
CA TYR A 18 1.17 11.91 16.28
C TYR A 18 2.03 12.87 17.10
N ASN A 19 1.56 14.10 17.36
CA ASN A 19 2.29 15.11 18.12
C ASN A 19 1.99 15.06 19.64
N ASP A 20 0.95 14.33 20.06
CA ASP A 20 0.55 14.18 21.47
C ASP A 20 1.09 12.86 22.06
N ASP A 21 0.82 12.61 23.37
CA ASP A 21 1.09 11.30 23.96
C ASP A 21 0.21 10.24 23.34
N ILE A 22 0.83 9.15 22.86
CA ILE A 22 0.15 8.09 22.11
C ILE A 22 -0.41 7.07 23.09
N ASP A 23 -1.73 7.05 23.26
CA ASP A 23 -2.44 5.97 23.95
C ASP A 23 -2.49 4.72 23.06
N VAL A 24 -1.82 3.66 23.46
CA VAL A 24 -1.78 2.38 22.74
C VAL A 24 -2.64 1.36 23.45
N THR A 25 -3.55 0.73 22.70
CA THR A 25 -4.22 -0.50 23.08
C THR A 25 -3.78 -1.64 22.17
N HIS A 26 -4.19 -2.87 22.44
CA HIS A 26 -3.85 -4.01 21.60
C HIS A 26 -5.14 -4.70 21.16
N LYS A 27 -5.19 -5.10 19.89
CA LYS A 27 -6.25 -5.94 19.33
C LYS A 27 -6.12 -7.39 19.83
N ASP A 28 -7.09 -8.23 19.54
CA ASP A 28 -7.10 -9.65 19.94
C ASP A 28 -5.89 -10.43 19.39
N ASP A 29 -5.35 -10.01 18.24
CA ASP A 29 -4.12 -10.57 17.63
C ASP A 29 -2.82 -9.95 18.17
N SER A 30 -2.91 -9.14 19.24
CA SER A 30 -1.80 -8.42 19.86
C SER A 30 -1.18 -7.30 19.00
N SER A 31 -1.77 -6.94 17.85
CA SER A 31 -1.36 -5.76 17.08
C SER A 31 -1.73 -4.47 17.83
N PRO A 32 -0.91 -3.41 17.73
CA PRO A 32 -1.23 -2.13 18.36
C PRO A 32 -2.40 -1.45 17.66
N LEU A 33 -3.23 -0.79 18.45
CA LEU A 33 -4.33 0.07 18.01
C LEU A 33 -4.21 1.40 18.75
N THR A 34 -4.32 2.50 18.04
CA THR A 34 -4.31 3.82 18.62
C THR A 34 -5.62 4.56 18.35
N LYS A 35 -5.84 5.66 19.07
CA LYS A 35 -6.97 6.57 18.78
C LYS A 35 -6.88 7.16 17.37
N ALA A 36 -5.67 7.28 16.82
CA ALA A 36 -5.44 7.77 15.47
C ALA A 36 -6.03 6.83 14.41
N ASP A 37 -5.86 5.49 14.57
CA ASP A 37 -6.45 4.48 13.68
C ASP A 37 -7.98 4.64 13.62
N LEU A 38 -8.62 4.72 14.77
CA LEU A 38 -10.08 4.84 14.87
C LEU A 38 -10.61 6.17 14.34
N ALA A 39 -9.92 7.28 14.60
CA ALA A 39 -10.31 8.60 14.12
C ALA A 39 -10.17 8.70 12.60
N SER A 40 -9.06 8.22 12.05
CA SER A 40 -8.83 8.08 10.61
C SER A 40 -9.89 7.22 9.96
N ASN A 41 -10.16 6.03 10.51
CA ASN A 41 -11.19 5.12 10.03
C ASN A 41 -12.55 5.79 9.92
N LYS A 42 -12.97 6.49 10.98
CA LYS A 42 -14.26 7.20 10.99
C LYS A 42 -14.34 8.23 9.86
N ILE A 43 -13.31 9.04 9.65
CA ILE A 43 -13.28 10.04 8.59
C ILE A 43 -13.40 9.36 7.22
N ILE A 44 -12.62 8.31 6.96
CA ILE A 44 -12.61 7.63 5.66
C ILE A 44 -13.98 7.00 5.39
N ILE A 45 -14.51 6.21 6.34
CA ILE A 45 -15.78 5.51 6.17
C ILE A 45 -16.94 6.47 5.94
N ASP A 46 -17.07 7.52 6.77
CA ASP A 46 -18.17 8.49 6.64
C ASP A 46 -18.12 9.22 5.29
N ASN A 47 -16.93 9.62 4.85
CA ASN A 47 -16.79 10.35 3.59
C ASN A 47 -16.91 9.45 2.34
N LEU A 48 -16.44 8.18 2.38
CA LEU A 48 -16.65 7.23 1.29
C LEU A 48 -18.13 6.86 1.14
N LYS A 49 -18.87 6.68 2.25
CA LYS A 49 -20.31 6.47 2.23
C LYS A 49 -21.07 7.66 1.63
N ASN A 50 -20.63 8.89 1.95
CA ASN A 50 -21.22 10.11 1.37
C ASN A 50 -20.86 10.28 -0.11
N LEU A 51 -19.74 9.71 -0.57
CA LEU A 51 -19.32 9.73 -1.97
C LEU A 51 -20.20 8.83 -2.84
N ASP A 52 -20.41 7.59 -2.41
CA ASP A 52 -21.30 6.60 -3.03
C ASP A 52 -21.67 5.50 -2.01
N SER A 53 -22.87 5.61 -1.45
CA SER A 53 -23.35 4.65 -0.44
C SER A 53 -23.64 3.25 -1.00
N SER A 54 -23.66 3.07 -2.32
CA SER A 54 -23.89 1.77 -2.97
C SER A 54 -22.64 0.91 -2.99
N ILE A 55 -21.45 1.47 -2.76
CA ILE A 55 -20.19 0.73 -2.74
C ILE A 55 -19.87 0.37 -1.29
N PRO A 56 -19.90 -0.94 -0.93
CA PRO A 56 -19.55 -1.37 0.42
C PRO A 56 -18.08 -1.10 0.75
N ILE A 57 -17.77 -1.06 2.03
CA ILE A 57 -16.44 -0.74 2.53
C ILE A 57 -15.98 -1.85 3.48
N LEU A 58 -14.81 -2.41 3.23
CA LEU A 58 -14.07 -3.28 4.14
C LEU A 58 -12.87 -2.50 4.67
N SER A 59 -12.77 -2.32 5.96
CA SER A 59 -11.65 -1.64 6.61
C SER A 59 -11.04 -2.51 7.69
N GLU A 60 -9.75 -2.35 7.94
CA GLU A 60 -9.06 -2.99 9.06
C GLU A 60 -9.76 -2.76 10.39
N GLU A 61 -10.24 -1.54 10.64
CA GLU A 61 -10.88 -1.13 11.90
C GLU A 61 -12.41 -1.32 11.89
N SER A 62 -12.97 -1.87 10.81
CA SER A 62 -14.41 -2.10 10.65
C SER A 62 -14.64 -3.36 9.82
N LEU A 63 -14.32 -4.52 10.41
CA LEU A 63 -14.41 -5.81 9.74
C LEU A 63 -15.86 -6.21 9.47
N ILE A 64 -16.07 -6.76 8.29
CA ILE A 64 -17.36 -7.30 7.83
C ILE A 64 -17.22 -8.82 7.72
N THR A 65 -18.24 -9.56 8.17
CA THR A 65 -18.21 -11.03 8.16
C THR A 65 -18.11 -11.57 6.73
N TRP A 66 -17.49 -12.75 6.55
CA TRP A 66 -17.38 -13.40 5.26
C TRP A 66 -18.75 -13.61 4.59
N ASN A 67 -19.75 -14.01 5.37
CA ASN A 67 -21.10 -14.26 4.83
C ASN A 67 -21.74 -13.02 4.22
N GLU A 68 -21.43 -11.83 4.73
CA GLU A 68 -21.97 -10.57 4.20
C GLU A 68 -21.18 -10.09 2.97
N ARG A 69 -19.84 -10.29 2.93
CA ARG A 69 -18.99 -9.72 1.88
C ARG A 69 -18.60 -10.67 0.74
N LYS A 70 -18.81 -12.00 0.87
CA LYS A 70 -18.34 -13.00 -0.10
C LYS A 70 -18.84 -12.79 -1.55
N ASN A 71 -19.95 -12.08 -1.72
CA ASN A 71 -20.54 -11.77 -3.03
C ASN A 71 -20.27 -10.34 -3.50
N TRP A 72 -19.37 -9.59 -2.82
CA TRP A 72 -19.05 -8.25 -3.25
C TRP A 72 -18.15 -8.27 -4.48
N ASN A 73 -18.66 -7.77 -5.59
CA ASN A 73 -17.88 -7.62 -6.83
C ASN A 73 -17.19 -6.27 -6.94
N LYS A 74 -17.67 -5.27 -6.17
CA LYS A 74 -17.06 -3.94 -6.11
C LYS A 74 -17.14 -3.41 -4.69
N TYR A 75 -16.01 -3.01 -4.13
CA TYR A 75 -15.93 -2.50 -2.75
C TYR A 75 -14.66 -1.67 -2.53
N TRP A 76 -14.72 -0.79 -1.52
CA TRP A 76 -13.54 -0.12 -0.99
C TRP A 76 -12.84 -1.03 0.01
N LEU A 77 -11.53 -1.06 -0.08
CA LEU A 77 -10.64 -1.73 0.87
C LEU A 77 -9.71 -0.70 1.48
N VAL A 78 -9.72 -0.59 2.81
CA VAL A 78 -9.12 0.54 3.53
C VAL A 78 -8.22 0.05 4.66
N ASP A 79 -7.02 0.59 4.73
CA ASP A 79 -6.20 0.64 5.92
C ASP A 79 -6.10 2.09 6.39
N PRO A 80 -6.74 2.42 7.51
CA PRO A 80 -6.80 3.80 8.00
C PRO A 80 -5.47 4.35 8.48
N LEU A 81 -4.58 3.47 8.97
CA LEU A 81 -3.24 3.80 9.43
C LEU A 81 -2.32 2.58 9.30
N ASP A 82 -1.80 2.34 8.11
CA ASP A 82 -0.78 1.32 7.86
C ASP A 82 0.57 1.74 8.48
N GLY A 83 1.14 0.85 9.27
CA GLY A 83 2.36 1.12 10.00
C GLY A 83 2.12 1.71 11.39
N THR A 84 1.15 1.21 12.16
CA THR A 84 0.89 1.66 13.54
C THR A 84 2.13 1.54 14.44
N LYS A 85 3.00 0.55 14.20
CA LYS A 85 4.29 0.43 14.91
C LYS A 85 5.23 1.59 14.59
N GLU A 86 5.32 1.96 13.33
CA GLU A 86 6.10 3.10 12.82
C GLU A 86 5.55 4.41 13.37
N PHE A 87 4.24 4.54 13.44
CA PHE A 87 3.55 5.68 14.08
C PHE A 87 3.90 5.79 15.57
N ILE A 88 3.80 4.70 16.34
CA ILE A 88 4.15 4.67 17.76
C ILE A 88 5.64 4.99 17.97
N ASN A 89 6.52 4.47 17.11
CA ASN A 89 7.96 4.72 17.16
C ASN A 89 8.38 6.11 16.63
N ARG A 90 7.43 6.91 16.15
CA ARG A 90 7.64 8.28 15.67
C ARG A 90 8.72 8.40 14.58
N ASN A 91 8.77 7.42 13.65
CA ASN A 91 9.73 7.44 12.54
C ASN A 91 9.16 8.02 11.23
N GLY A 92 7.87 8.43 11.21
CA GLY A 92 7.20 9.05 10.07
C GLY A 92 6.81 8.10 8.93
N GLU A 93 7.08 6.80 9.06
CA GLU A 93 6.86 5.82 7.98
C GLU A 93 5.50 5.11 8.07
N PHE A 94 4.43 5.88 8.17
CA PHE A 94 3.05 5.39 8.19
C PHE A 94 2.23 5.98 7.05
N ALA A 95 1.15 5.32 6.68
CA ALA A 95 0.35 5.69 5.52
C ALA A 95 -1.15 5.48 5.74
N VAL A 96 -1.97 6.12 4.90
CA VAL A 96 -3.38 5.81 4.68
C VAL A 96 -3.50 5.10 3.35
N ASN A 97 -4.11 3.90 3.33
CA ASN A 97 -4.34 3.12 2.12
C ASN A 97 -5.83 3.07 1.80
N ILE A 98 -6.20 3.43 0.58
CA ILE A 98 -7.57 3.30 0.05
C ILE A 98 -7.49 2.66 -1.33
N ALA A 99 -8.11 1.50 -1.49
CA ALA A 99 -8.21 0.82 -2.78
C ALA A 99 -9.66 0.62 -3.20
N LEU A 100 -9.94 0.68 -4.50
CA LEU A 100 -11.19 0.20 -5.07
C LEU A 100 -10.92 -1.13 -5.76
N LEU A 101 -11.66 -2.15 -5.34
CA LEU A 101 -11.62 -3.45 -5.97
C LEU A 101 -12.85 -3.65 -6.87
N ARG A 102 -12.63 -4.31 -7.99
CA ARG A 102 -13.67 -4.73 -8.95
C ARG A 102 -13.33 -6.13 -9.45
N ASP A 103 -14.30 -7.06 -9.32
CA ASP A 103 -14.15 -8.44 -9.77
C ASP A 103 -12.87 -9.12 -9.24
N GLY A 104 -12.60 -8.92 -7.93
CA GLY A 104 -11.46 -9.51 -7.23
C GLY A 104 -10.11 -8.90 -7.56
N LYS A 105 -10.05 -7.75 -8.23
CA LYS A 105 -8.81 -7.05 -8.59
C LYS A 105 -8.82 -5.61 -8.10
N PRO A 106 -7.71 -5.09 -7.59
CA PRO A 106 -7.57 -3.67 -7.28
C PRO A 106 -7.45 -2.87 -8.59
N VAL A 107 -8.42 -1.98 -8.85
CA VAL A 107 -8.49 -1.16 -10.07
C VAL A 107 -8.10 0.30 -9.84
N PHE A 108 -8.09 0.72 -8.58
CA PHE A 108 -7.66 2.05 -8.15
C PHE A 108 -6.98 1.92 -6.79
N GLY A 109 -5.90 2.65 -6.60
CA GLY A 109 -5.16 2.73 -5.35
C GLY A 109 -4.81 4.16 -4.99
N LEU A 110 -4.82 4.44 -3.70
CA LEU A 110 -4.30 5.64 -3.10
C LEU A 110 -3.50 5.25 -1.87
N ILE A 111 -2.25 5.67 -1.82
CA ILE A 111 -1.40 5.63 -0.63
C ILE A 111 -1.04 7.08 -0.30
N ALA A 112 -1.38 7.53 0.89
CA ALA A 112 -1.01 8.85 1.37
C ALA A 112 -0.05 8.74 2.56
N SER A 113 1.06 9.47 2.51
CA SER A 113 1.98 9.66 3.63
C SER A 113 1.68 10.99 4.31
N PRO A 114 1.03 11.00 5.48
CA PRO A 114 0.67 12.24 6.16
C PRO A 114 1.89 13.06 6.57
N GLU A 115 2.94 12.40 7.06
CA GLU A 115 4.17 13.06 7.51
C GLU A 115 4.94 13.73 6.36
N GLN A 116 4.97 13.07 5.18
CA GLN A 116 5.60 13.62 3.99
C GLN A 116 4.67 14.59 3.22
N LYS A 117 3.40 14.70 3.60
CA LYS A 117 2.35 15.45 2.89
C LYS A 117 2.28 15.11 1.40
N LEU A 118 2.41 13.83 1.09
CA LEU A 118 2.54 13.30 -0.27
C LEU A 118 1.64 12.09 -0.46
N MET A 119 1.07 11.93 -1.65
CA MET A 119 0.35 10.73 -2.04
C MET A 119 0.70 10.26 -3.44
N TYR A 120 0.57 8.95 -3.66
CA TYR A 120 0.48 8.33 -4.98
C TYR A 120 -0.93 7.81 -5.17
N VAL A 121 -1.54 8.10 -6.32
CA VAL A 121 -2.95 7.81 -6.57
C VAL A 121 -3.22 7.53 -8.03
N GLY A 122 -4.10 6.57 -8.30
CA GLY A 122 -4.60 6.25 -9.62
C GLY A 122 -4.83 4.77 -9.85
N GLY A 123 -4.81 4.36 -11.11
CA GLY A 123 -5.04 3.00 -11.56
C GLY A 123 -4.96 2.91 -13.08
N THR A 124 -5.24 1.74 -13.65
CA THR A 124 -5.10 1.48 -15.09
C THR A 124 -5.96 2.38 -15.98
N GLU A 125 -7.12 2.83 -15.49
CA GLU A 125 -8.03 3.69 -16.25
C GLU A 125 -7.66 5.18 -16.17
N THR A 126 -6.90 5.60 -15.15
CA THR A 126 -6.64 7.03 -14.86
C THR A 126 -5.19 7.43 -15.02
N GLY A 127 -4.27 6.49 -15.13
CA GLY A 127 -2.84 6.74 -14.91
C GLY A 127 -2.51 6.93 -13.43
N ILE A 128 -1.23 7.14 -13.15
CA ILE A 128 -0.73 7.33 -11.79
C ILE A 128 -0.21 8.75 -11.61
N PHE A 129 -0.60 9.36 -10.50
CA PHE A 129 -0.19 10.71 -10.12
C PHE A 129 0.50 10.67 -8.75
N LYS A 130 1.56 11.45 -8.63
CA LYS A 130 2.15 11.86 -7.37
C LYS A 130 1.68 13.27 -7.08
N ILE A 131 1.09 13.48 -5.89
CA ILE A 131 0.43 14.73 -5.52
C ILE A 131 0.90 15.15 -4.14
N GLU A 132 1.44 16.34 -4.03
CA GLU A 132 1.66 17.00 -2.74
C GLU A 132 0.32 17.51 -2.19
N PHE A 133 0.07 17.37 -0.89
CA PHE A 133 -1.20 17.75 -0.26
C PHE A 133 -1.59 19.21 -0.56
N ASP A 134 -0.63 20.11 -0.50
CA ASP A 134 -0.84 21.54 -0.77
C ASP A 134 -1.16 21.85 -2.25
N SER A 135 -0.95 20.87 -3.13
CA SER A 135 -1.21 20.98 -4.57
C SER A 135 -2.50 20.32 -5.02
N ILE A 136 -3.30 19.77 -4.07
CA ILE A 136 -4.48 18.96 -4.40
C ILE A 136 -5.53 19.70 -5.25
N GLU A 137 -5.77 20.97 -4.99
CA GLU A 137 -6.74 21.78 -5.72
C GLU A 137 -6.17 22.34 -7.05
N ASN A 138 -4.92 22.04 -7.37
CA ASN A 138 -4.28 22.49 -8.61
C ASN A 138 -3.75 21.31 -9.45
N PRO A 139 -4.59 20.66 -10.28
CA PRO A 139 -4.20 19.49 -11.07
C PRO A 139 -3.01 19.73 -12.04
N THR A 140 -2.71 20.99 -12.38
CA THR A 140 -1.54 21.31 -13.23
C THR A 140 -0.20 21.08 -12.53
N LYS A 141 -0.22 20.96 -11.20
CA LYS A 141 0.96 20.62 -10.37
C LYS A 141 1.08 19.14 -10.04
N TRP A 142 0.12 18.32 -10.46
CA TRP A 142 0.20 16.88 -10.23
C TRP A 142 1.27 16.29 -11.15
N GLU A 143 2.20 15.56 -10.58
CA GLU A 143 3.23 14.86 -11.32
C GLU A 143 2.66 13.55 -11.85
N THR A 144 2.57 13.41 -13.19
CA THR A 144 2.22 12.13 -13.81
C THR A 144 3.41 11.18 -13.69
N ILE A 145 3.19 10.01 -13.13
CA ILE A 145 4.20 8.97 -13.00
C ILE A 145 4.08 8.04 -14.20
N SER A 146 5.20 7.87 -14.91
CA SER A 146 5.33 6.93 -16.03
C SER A 146 5.92 5.60 -15.58
N ASP A 147 5.71 4.55 -16.35
CA ASP A 147 6.33 3.25 -16.12
C ASP A 147 7.85 3.43 -15.99
N PRO A 148 8.50 2.83 -15.00
CA PRO A 148 9.95 2.69 -14.99
C PRO A 148 10.42 1.98 -16.29
N THR A 149 11.44 2.52 -16.96
CA THR A 149 11.95 1.99 -18.23
C THR A 149 13.20 1.15 -18.08
N GLU A 150 13.91 1.31 -16.97
CA GLU A 150 15.18 0.65 -16.68
C GLU A 150 15.17 0.12 -15.25
N ILE A 151 16.00 -0.87 -14.97
CA ILE A 151 16.32 -1.30 -13.61
C ILE A 151 17.46 -0.46 -13.06
N ASN A 152 17.55 -0.36 -11.74
CA ASN A 152 18.70 0.25 -11.10
C ASN A 152 19.95 -0.64 -11.25
N ASP A 153 21.11 -0.02 -11.33
CA ASP A 153 22.41 -0.71 -11.28
C ASP A 153 23.29 -0.06 -10.21
N PRO A 154 23.45 -0.72 -9.06
CA PRO A 154 22.95 -2.06 -8.67
C PRO A 154 21.43 -2.11 -8.48
N ILE A 155 20.83 -3.32 -8.64
CA ILE A 155 19.41 -3.56 -8.33
C ILE A 155 19.11 -3.13 -6.90
N VAL A 156 18.02 -2.35 -6.71
CA VAL A 156 17.56 -1.89 -5.39
C VAL A 156 16.33 -2.70 -4.98
N MET A 157 16.42 -3.34 -3.81
CA MET A 157 15.32 -4.06 -3.18
C MET A 157 14.80 -3.28 -1.98
N THR A 158 13.53 -2.88 -2.00
CA THR A 158 12.90 -2.30 -0.80
C THR A 158 12.43 -3.40 0.14
N CYS A 159 12.66 -3.26 1.42
CA CYS A 159 12.33 -4.27 2.43
C CYS A 159 11.99 -3.63 3.78
N SER A 160 11.32 -4.41 4.65
CA SER A 160 11.11 -3.99 6.04
C SER A 160 12.41 -4.08 6.84
N ARG A 161 12.51 -3.25 7.90
CA ARG A 161 13.72 -3.15 8.73
C ARG A 161 14.11 -4.45 9.44
N SER A 162 13.19 -5.42 9.60
CA SER A 162 13.32 -6.48 10.61
C SER A 162 13.47 -7.91 10.07
N HIS A 163 13.49 -8.17 8.75
CA HIS A 163 13.34 -9.54 8.25
C HIS A 163 14.29 -9.86 7.09
N HIS A 164 15.38 -10.56 7.41
CA HIS A 164 16.27 -11.23 6.46
C HIS A 164 16.28 -12.74 6.75
N SER A 165 15.17 -13.44 6.45
CA SER A 165 15.05 -14.90 6.63
C SER A 165 15.27 -15.67 5.31
N GLY A 166 15.46 -16.98 5.41
CA GLY A 166 15.82 -17.88 4.30
C GLY A 166 15.19 -17.60 2.92
N PRO A 167 13.86 -17.43 2.77
CA PRO A 167 13.25 -17.14 1.45
C PRO A 167 13.75 -15.86 0.80
N VAL A 168 14.05 -14.81 1.61
CA VAL A 168 14.62 -13.54 1.08
C VAL A 168 15.98 -13.79 0.46
N ILE A 169 16.81 -14.67 1.06
CA ILE A 169 18.14 -14.98 0.54
C ILE A 169 18.05 -15.66 -0.84
N HIS A 170 17.09 -16.55 -1.03
CA HIS A 170 16.88 -17.18 -2.34
C HIS A 170 16.52 -16.14 -3.39
N PHE A 171 15.59 -15.23 -3.08
CA PHE A 171 15.22 -14.16 -3.98
C PHE A 171 16.38 -13.21 -4.31
N ILE A 172 17.21 -12.86 -3.32
CA ILE A 172 18.44 -12.07 -3.53
C ILE A 172 19.40 -12.80 -4.47
N ASN A 173 19.58 -14.12 -4.32
CA ASN A 173 20.44 -14.91 -5.20
C ASN A 173 19.91 -14.94 -6.64
N ASP A 174 18.60 -14.91 -6.84
CA ASP A 174 18.01 -14.78 -8.17
C ASP A 174 18.27 -13.41 -8.78
N LEU A 175 18.12 -12.35 -8.00
CA LEU A 175 18.46 -10.98 -8.47
C LEU A 175 19.95 -10.85 -8.82
N LYS A 176 20.84 -11.53 -8.08
CA LYS A 176 22.29 -11.53 -8.36
C LYS A 176 22.68 -12.23 -9.68
N LYS A 177 21.79 -12.98 -10.29
CA LYS A 177 21.99 -13.52 -11.64
C LYS A 177 21.81 -12.41 -12.72
N ILE A 178 21.09 -11.35 -12.38
CA ILE A 178 20.81 -10.20 -13.26
C ILE A 178 21.83 -9.07 -13.02
N SER A 179 22.04 -8.69 -11.75
CA SER A 179 23.07 -7.73 -11.33
C SER A 179 23.87 -8.30 -10.17
N PRO A 180 25.23 -8.32 -10.23
CA PRO A 180 26.07 -8.96 -9.21
C PRO A 180 25.87 -8.38 -7.80
N THR A 181 25.41 -7.14 -7.72
CA THR A 181 25.18 -6.40 -6.46
C THR A 181 23.71 -6.07 -6.31
N VAL A 182 23.19 -6.23 -5.08
CA VAL A 182 21.82 -5.84 -4.71
C VAL A 182 21.92 -4.91 -3.52
N GLU A 183 21.34 -3.72 -3.64
CA GLU A 183 21.21 -2.75 -2.57
C GLU A 183 19.85 -2.84 -1.87
N PHE A 184 19.78 -2.30 -0.66
CA PHE A 184 18.60 -2.42 0.20
C PHE A 184 18.10 -1.05 0.64
N ALA A 185 16.92 -0.66 0.18
CA ALA A 185 16.16 0.45 0.72
C ALA A 185 15.28 -0.04 1.88
N LYS A 186 15.44 0.55 3.07
CA LYS A 186 14.64 0.18 4.25
C LYS A 186 13.53 1.21 4.44
N LYS A 187 12.30 0.77 4.36
CA LYS A 187 11.11 1.61 4.53
C LYS A 187 10.01 0.85 5.26
N GLY A 188 9.22 1.53 6.11
CA GLY A 188 8.03 1.00 6.76
C GLY A 188 6.81 1.02 5.87
N SER A 189 5.71 0.41 6.33
CA SER A 189 4.37 0.54 5.75
C SER A 189 4.31 0.22 4.24
N SER A 190 3.20 0.52 3.60
CA SER A 190 2.96 0.52 2.16
C SER A 190 3.78 1.58 1.39
N LEU A 191 4.48 2.48 2.10
CA LEU A 191 5.40 3.46 1.48
C LEU A 191 6.50 2.82 0.62
N LYS A 192 6.74 1.50 0.75
CA LYS A 192 7.59 0.73 -0.16
C LYS A 192 7.10 0.77 -1.61
N PHE A 193 5.78 0.91 -1.81
CA PHE A 193 5.23 1.10 -3.15
C PHE A 193 5.55 2.48 -3.75
N PHE A 194 5.88 3.49 -2.94
CA PHE A 194 6.41 4.76 -3.44
C PHE A 194 7.76 4.55 -4.12
N ASP A 195 8.63 3.73 -3.52
CA ASP A 195 9.95 3.44 -4.07
C ASP A 195 9.83 2.70 -5.42
N LEU A 196 8.91 1.73 -5.52
CA LEU A 196 8.65 1.03 -6.78
C LEU A 196 8.03 1.97 -7.83
N ALA A 197 7.03 2.76 -7.45
CA ALA A 197 6.33 3.65 -8.38
C ALA A 197 7.23 4.76 -8.91
N SER A 198 8.19 5.24 -8.12
CA SER A 198 9.17 6.26 -8.52
C SER A 198 10.39 5.69 -9.26
N GLY A 199 10.54 4.36 -9.34
CA GLY A 199 11.76 3.72 -9.85
C GLY A 199 12.95 3.79 -8.88
N ALA A 200 12.76 4.22 -7.63
CA ALA A 200 13.82 4.22 -6.61
C ALA A 200 14.15 2.81 -6.10
N ALA A 201 13.26 1.84 -6.35
CA ALA A 201 13.51 0.43 -6.10
C ALA A 201 12.91 -0.43 -7.22
N ASP A 202 13.48 -1.61 -7.42
CA ASP A 202 13.12 -2.55 -8.49
C ASP A 202 12.22 -3.67 -8.00
N ALA A 203 12.36 -4.07 -6.74
CA ALA A 203 11.63 -5.18 -6.16
C ALA A 203 11.26 -4.96 -4.69
N TYR A 204 10.12 -5.54 -4.30
CA TYR A 204 9.67 -5.63 -2.92
C TYR A 204 9.18 -7.05 -2.63
N PRO A 205 10.04 -7.94 -2.12
CA PRO A 205 9.62 -9.24 -1.60
C PRO A 205 9.07 -9.11 -0.17
N ARG A 206 7.98 -9.82 0.10
CA ARG A 206 7.39 -9.87 1.43
C ARG A 206 7.17 -11.32 1.88
N PHE A 207 8.03 -11.79 2.76
CA PHE A 207 7.98 -13.11 3.40
C PHE A 207 7.61 -13.00 4.89
N ALA A 208 6.64 -12.14 5.17
CA ALA A 208 6.05 -12.00 6.49
C ALA A 208 4.56 -11.68 6.31
N PRO A 209 3.70 -11.99 7.28
CA PRO A 209 2.27 -11.75 7.18
C PRO A 209 1.93 -10.30 6.85
N THR A 210 0.94 -10.12 5.97
CA THR A 210 0.28 -8.87 5.67
C THR A 210 -1.20 -9.15 5.42
N MET A 211 -2.02 -8.12 5.50
CA MET A 211 -3.44 -8.22 5.21
C MET A 211 -3.74 -7.65 3.81
N GLU A 212 -4.92 -7.96 3.28
CA GLU A 212 -5.34 -7.48 1.95
C GLU A 212 -5.27 -5.96 1.83
N TRP A 213 -5.65 -5.22 2.88
CA TRP A 213 -5.67 -3.75 2.88
C TRP A 213 -4.27 -3.10 2.89
N ASP A 214 -3.22 -3.82 3.35
CA ASP A 214 -1.84 -3.33 3.32
C ASP A 214 -1.30 -3.22 1.87
N ILE A 215 -1.87 -4.01 0.94
CA ILE A 215 -1.27 -4.27 -0.38
C ILE A 215 -2.11 -3.75 -1.54
N ALA A 216 -3.44 -3.80 -1.44
CA ALA A 216 -4.33 -3.55 -2.57
C ALA A 216 -4.11 -2.19 -3.25
N ALA A 217 -3.90 -1.13 -2.47
CA ALA A 217 -3.63 0.21 -3.03
C ALA A 217 -2.30 0.24 -3.79
N GLY A 218 -1.25 -0.32 -3.19
CA GLY A 218 0.08 -0.41 -3.81
C GLY A 218 0.10 -1.28 -5.05
N GLN A 219 -0.62 -2.40 -5.05
CA GLN A 219 -0.78 -3.27 -6.21
C GLN A 219 -1.47 -2.54 -7.38
N ALA A 220 -2.57 -1.82 -7.12
CA ALA A 220 -3.26 -1.05 -8.16
C ALA A 220 -2.33 -0.02 -8.82
N ILE A 221 -1.53 0.68 -8.00
CA ILE A 221 -0.55 1.65 -8.49
C ILE A 221 0.53 0.98 -9.33
N LEU A 222 1.16 -0.07 -8.79
CA LEU A 222 2.28 -0.73 -9.45
C LEU A 222 1.86 -1.43 -10.76
N GLU A 223 0.70 -2.12 -10.77
CA GLU A 223 0.18 -2.77 -11.97
C GLU A 223 -0.23 -1.77 -13.05
N ALA A 224 -0.72 -0.59 -12.69
CA ALA A 224 -0.99 0.50 -13.62
C ALA A 224 0.29 1.05 -14.28
N LEU A 225 1.45 0.87 -13.64
CA LEU A 225 2.79 1.17 -14.17
C LEU A 225 3.44 -0.06 -14.84
N GLY A 226 2.65 -1.08 -15.19
CA GLY A 226 3.12 -2.28 -15.90
C GLY A 226 3.92 -3.25 -15.05
N GLY A 227 4.08 -3.00 -13.74
CA GLY A 227 4.68 -3.92 -12.78
C GLY A 227 3.74 -5.06 -12.39
N SER A 228 4.12 -5.86 -11.41
CA SER A 228 3.29 -6.96 -10.90
C SER A 228 3.44 -7.17 -9.40
N VAL A 229 2.38 -7.71 -8.77
CA VAL A 229 2.39 -8.25 -7.41
C VAL A 229 1.84 -9.67 -7.46
N VAL A 230 2.69 -10.65 -7.17
CA VAL A 230 2.36 -12.07 -7.34
C VAL A 230 2.69 -12.87 -6.09
N HIS A 231 2.01 -13.99 -5.91
CA HIS A 231 2.33 -15.00 -4.88
C HIS A 231 3.77 -15.48 -5.05
N ALA A 232 4.56 -15.43 -3.98
CA ALA A 232 6.00 -15.67 -4.03
C ALA A 232 6.38 -17.08 -4.51
N GLU A 233 5.55 -18.10 -4.22
CA GLU A 233 5.84 -19.49 -4.57
C GLU A 233 5.26 -19.90 -5.92
N THR A 234 4.06 -19.40 -6.25
CA THR A 234 3.32 -19.86 -7.45
C THR A 234 3.45 -18.92 -8.64
N GLY A 235 3.87 -17.67 -8.42
CA GLY A 235 3.88 -16.63 -9.46
C GLY A 235 2.48 -16.18 -9.92
N LEU A 236 1.41 -16.70 -9.31
CA LEU A 236 0.04 -16.32 -9.67
C LEU A 236 -0.36 -14.99 -9.04
N PRO A 237 -1.30 -14.25 -9.65
CA PRO A 237 -1.88 -13.03 -9.07
C PRO A 237 -2.44 -13.27 -7.67
N LEU A 238 -2.38 -12.25 -6.81
CA LEU A 238 -3.02 -12.30 -5.50
C LEU A 238 -4.55 -12.30 -5.64
N CYS A 239 -5.23 -12.99 -4.72
CA CYS A 239 -6.68 -13.00 -4.61
C CYS A 239 -7.13 -12.08 -3.48
N TYR A 240 -8.25 -11.41 -3.69
CA TYR A 240 -8.87 -10.51 -2.74
C TYR A 240 -10.27 -10.97 -2.34
N ASN A 241 -10.78 -10.38 -1.25
CA ASN A 241 -12.05 -10.78 -0.63
C ASN A 241 -12.07 -12.24 -0.20
N LYS A 242 -10.95 -12.74 0.32
CA LYS A 242 -10.86 -14.10 0.87
C LYS A 242 -11.59 -14.20 2.21
N GLU A 243 -12.01 -15.38 2.62
CA GLU A 243 -12.53 -15.60 3.99
C GLU A 243 -11.47 -15.22 5.03
N ASN A 244 -10.25 -15.75 4.89
CA ASN A 244 -9.07 -15.27 5.62
C ASN A 244 -8.41 -14.14 4.81
N LEU A 245 -8.41 -12.95 5.36
CA LEU A 245 -7.89 -11.74 4.72
C LEU A 245 -6.35 -11.63 4.73
N THR A 246 -5.66 -12.60 5.34
CA THR A 246 -4.18 -12.67 5.31
C THR A 246 -3.69 -12.94 3.89
N ASN A 247 -2.70 -12.20 3.44
CA ASN A 247 -2.03 -12.44 2.17
C ASN A 247 -1.05 -13.62 2.26
N PRO A 248 -0.88 -14.37 1.18
CA PRO A 248 0.30 -15.21 1.03
C PRO A 248 1.56 -14.35 0.96
N TYR A 249 2.73 -14.96 1.08
CA TYR A 249 3.98 -14.29 0.74
C TYR A 249 3.94 -13.85 -0.72
N PHE A 250 4.46 -12.64 -0.99
CA PHE A 250 4.39 -12.06 -2.32
C PHE A 250 5.71 -11.42 -2.76
N ILE A 251 5.83 -11.21 -4.06
CA ILE A 251 6.90 -10.44 -4.67
C ILE A 251 6.27 -9.38 -5.57
N ALA A 252 6.59 -8.11 -5.30
CA ALA A 252 6.28 -7.00 -6.19
C ALA A 252 7.52 -6.65 -7.00
N LYS A 253 7.37 -6.41 -8.32
CA LYS A 253 8.45 -6.04 -9.24
C LYS A 253 7.99 -4.96 -10.19
N ILE A 254 8.90 -4.04 -10.52
CA ILE A 254 8.69 -3.08 -11.61
C ILE A 254 8.73 -3.79 -12.97
N LYS A 255 8.14 -3.17 -13.98
CA LYS A 255 8.04 -3.71 -15.36
C LYS A 255 9.37 -4.16 -15.97
N PRO A 256 10.46 -3.37 -15.95
CA PRO A 256 11.73 -3.80 -16.54
C PRO A 256 12.31 -5.07 -15.89
N LEU A 257 12.17 -5.23 -14.57
CA LEU A 257 12.66 -6.41 -13.87
C LEU A 257 11.86 -7.68 -14.21
N LEU A 258 10.58 -7.55 -14.58
CA LEU A 258 9.77 -8.67 -15.04
C LEU A 258 10.31 -9.25 -16.36
N ALA A 259 10.70 -8.38 -17.29
CA ALA A 259 11.23 -8.79 -18.59
C ALA A 259 12.56 -9.56 -18.48
N LEU A 260 13.34 -9.37 -17.41
CA LEU A 260 14.61 -10.05 -17.17
C LEU A 260 14.46 -11.32 -16.31
N SER A 261 13.29 -11.54 -15.71
CA SER A 261 13.03 -12.65 -14.80
C SER A 261 12.18 -13.78 -15.43
N SER A 262 11.85 -13.66 -16.71
CA SER A 262 11.05 -14.62 -17.52
C SER A 262 11.91 -15.69 -18.17
#